data_a1ad6e979fc6eb1e0626198db05f6150
#
_entry.id   a1ad6e979fc6eb1e0626198db05f6150
#
_cell.length_a   1.000
_cell.length_b   1.000
_cell.length_c   1.000
_cell.angle_alpha   90.00
_cell.angle_beta   90.00
_cell.angle_gamma   90.00
#
_symmetry.space_group_name_H-M   'P 1'
#
loop_
_entity.id
_entity.type
_entity.pdbx_description
1 polymer ?
#
loop_
_entity_poly.entity_id
_entity_poly.type
_entity_poly.pdbx_seq_one_letter_code
_entity_poly.pdbx_strand_id
1 'polypeptide(L)'
;MLSTMRLQSTPMENQSPPSVVSIECNEPEGKVIRHVRFLVLSLENLKTFWEKARQHKTLFSAEIRDNFAEFLKVLVRQDSSGGIAPTGLFWVIDDFVGVFYLTDIKPGIDALCHYTFFDRRHTGREILCRAMIEYVFKTYKFHRLTTEVPLFTKPQVKFFVKSLGFRGEGMKRKAALFEGEWFNVLIYGVLREEVENGRLS
;
A
#
# COMPACT_ATOMS: atom_id res chain seq x y z
N MET A 1 20.19 -35.65 -7.70
CA MET A 1 20.89 -34.39 -8.06
C MET A 1 19.93 -33.23 -7.83
N LEU A 2 20.05 -32.55 -6.70
CA LEU A 2 19.22 -31.36 -6.37
C LEU A 2 19.92 -30.15 -6.99
N SER A 3 19.30 -29.60 -8.03
CA SER A 3 19.74 -28.34 -8.68
C SER A 3 19.47 -27.16 -7.74
N THR A 4 20.54 -26.57 -7.23
CA THR A 4 20.51 -25.39 -6.39
C THR A 4 20.14 -24.19 -7.28
N MET A 5 18.87 -23.76 -7.27
CA MET A 5 18.48 -22.47 -7.85
C MET A 5 19.13 -21.36 -7.02
N ARG A 6 20.19 -20.75 -7.55
CA ARG A 6 20.68 -19.46 -7.07
C ARG A 6 19.70 -18.38 -7.53
N LEU A 7 18.91 -17.87 -6.60
CA LEU A 7 18.20 -16.60 -6.77
C LEU A 7 19.26 -15.50 -6.85
N GLN A 8 19.51 -15.00 -8.06
CA GLN A 8 20.23 -13.76 -8.25
C GLN A 8 19.30 -12.63 -7.81
N SER A 9 19.54 -12.08 -6.64
CA SER A 9 18.94 -10.84 -6.18
C SER A 9 19.51 -9.70 -7.03
N THR A 10 18.75 -9.27 -8.03
CA THR A 10 19.02 -7.99 -8.71
C THR A 10 18.59 -6.89 -7.75
N PRO A 11 19.47 -5.99 -7.31
CA PRO A 11 19.08 -4.88 -6.43
C PRO A 11 18.10 -3.97 -7.17
N MET A 12 16.98 -3.61 -6.50
CA MET A 12 16.05 -2.56 -6.97
C MET A 12 16.66 -1.14 -6.92
N GLU A 13 17.98 -1.03 -6.76
CA GLU A 13 18.71 0.21 -6.45
C GLU A 13 18.80 1.22 -7.60
N ASN A 14 18.38 0.91 -8.84
CA ASN A 14 18.63 1.77 -9.98
C ASN A 14 17.42 2.37 -10.69
N GLN A 15 16.21 2.26 -10.14
CA GLN A 15 15.05 3.01 -10.66
C GLN A 15 14.54 3.97 -9.60
N SER A 16 15.05 5.22 -9.63
CA SER A 16 14.38 6.31 -8.92
C SER A 16 12.94 6.38 -9.44
N PRO A 17 11.92 6.19 -8.60
CA PRO A 17 10.54 6.34 -9.05
C PRO A 17 10.34 7.76 -9.58
N PRO A 18 9.51 7.96 -10.62
CA PRO A 18 9.19 9.30 -11.07
C PRO A 18 8.67 10.11 -9.89
N SER A 19 9.12 11.34 -9.77
CA SER A 19 8.83 12.21 -8.63
C SER A 19 7.34 12.48 -8.44
N VAL A 20 6.55 12.45 -9.51
CA VAL A 20 5.10 12.68 -9.50
C VAL A 20 4.42 11.86 -10.59
N VAL A 21 3.30 11.23 -10.27
CA VAL A 21 2.34 10.62 -11.21
C VAL A 21 1.06 11.44 -11.16
N SER A 22 0.63 11.99 -12.30
CA SER A 22 -0.64 12.71 -12.41
C SER A 22 -1.72 11.78 -12.92
N ILE A 23 -2.85 11.71 -12.20
CA ILE A 23 -3.97 10.82 -12.51
C ILE A 23 -5.23 11.66 -12.67
N GLU A 24 -5.88 11.58 -13.83
CA GLU A 24 -7.15 12.23 -14.08
C GLU A 24 -8.28 11.40 -13.46
N CYS A 25 -9.06 12.01 -12.58
CA CYS A 25 -10.20 11.40 -11.91
C CYS A 25 -11.48 12.13 -12.33
N ASN A 26 -12.53 11.36 -12.69
CA ASN A 26 -13.86 11.92 -12.89
C ASN A 26 -14.56 12.04 -11.53
N GLU A 27 -14.86 13.24 -11.11
CA GLU A 27 -15.58 13.53 -9.89
C GLU A 27 -16.97 14.12 -10.22
N PRO A 28 -17.93 14.16 -9.27
CA PRO A 28 -19.26 14.72 -9.51
C PRO A 28 -19.25 16.15 -10.01
N GLU A 29 -18.23 16.92 -9.61
CA GLU A 29 -18.05 18.34 -9.97
C GLU A 29 -17.24 18.54 -11.27
N GLY A 30 -16.76 17.45 -11.90
CA GLY A 30 -15.98 17.47 -13.12
C GLY A 30 -14.69 16.66 -13.06
N LYS A 31 -13.82 16.87 -14.05
CA LYS A 31 -12.52 16.22 -14.10
C LYS A 31 -11.53 16.91 -13.14
N VAL A 32 -10.90 16.13 -12.29
CA VAL A 32 -9.87 16.60 -11.35
C VAL A 32 -8.58 15.83 -11.61
N ILE A 33 -7.45 16.53 -11.63
CA ILE A 33 -6.14 15.92 -11.71
C ILE A 33 -5.64 15.72 -10.27
N ARG A 34 -5.33 14.47 -9.93
CA ARG A 34 -4.71 14.08 -8.67
C ARG A 34 -3.22 13.84 -8.85
N HIS A 35 -2.42 14.32 -7.93
CA HIS A 35 -0.99 14.14 -7.95
C HIS A 35 -0.58 13.09 -6.92
N VAL A 36 0.08 12.05 -7.40
CA VAL A 36 0.64 11.00 -6.55
C VAL A 36 2.16 11.12 -6.59
N ARG A 37 2.76 11.43 -5.47
CA ARG A 37 4.22 11.60 -5.34
C ARG A 37 4.83 10.57 -4.41
N PHE A 38 6.06 10.18 -4.68
CA PHE A 38 6.81 9.33 -3.76
C PHE A 38 7.04 10.06 -2.43
N LEU A 39 6.85 9.37 -1.31
CA LEU A 39 7.03 9.95 0.02
C LEU A 39 8.52 10.11 0.33
N VAL A 40 8.99 11.35 0.35
CA VAL A 40 10.32 11.68 0.85
C VAL A 40 10.33 11.53 2.38
N LEU A 41 11.26 10.75 2.92
CA LEU A 41 11.42 10.52 4.36
C LEU A 41 12.05 11.73 5.06
N SER A 42 11.32 12.85 5.11
CA SER A 42 11.66 13.98 5.97
C SER A 42 10.88 13.91 7.27
N LEU A 43 11.41 14.48 8.34
CA LEU A 43 10.71 14.52 9.63
C LEU A 43 9.33 15.20 9.52
N GLU A 44 9.22 16.24 8.70
CA GLU A 44 7.98 16.96 8.42
C GLU A 44 6.93 16.04 7.77
N ASN A 45 7.30 15.36 6.67
CA ASN A 45 6.40 14.44 5.98
C ASN A 45 5.97 13.27 6.87
N LEU A 46 6.89 12.71 7.66
CA LEU A 46 6.60 11.62 8.59
C LEU A 46 5.67 12.05 9.73
N LYS A 47 5.85 13.27 10.25
CA LYS A 47 4.91 13.87 11.22
C LYS A 47 3.54 14.11 10.62
N THR A 48 3.47 14.68 9.41
CA THR A 48 2.21 14.91 8.71
C THR A 48 1.47 13.59 8.47
N PHE A 49 2.18 12.54 8.04
CA PHE A 49 1.59 11.23 7.86
C PHE A 49 1.04 10.67 9.19
N TRP A 50 1.83 10.75 10.26
CA TRP A 50 1.39 10.28 11.57
C TRP A 50 0.16 11.04 12.10
N GLU A 51 0.14 12.37 12.03
CA GLU A 51 -1.00 13.18 12.46
C GLU A 51 -2.29 12.86 11.70
N LYS A 52 -2.19 12.53 10.42
CA LYS A 52 -3.34 12.04 9.64
C LYS A 52 -3.74 10.62 10.04
N ALA A 53 -2.77 9.71 10.12
CA ALA A 53 -2.99 8.29 10.39
C ALA A 53 -3.55 8.03 11.80
N ARG A 54 -3.08 8.75 12.82
CA ARG A 54 -3.53 8.58 14.22
C ARG A 54 -5.01 8.88 14.46
N GLN A 55 -5.64 9.63 13.55
CA GLN A 55 -7.07 9.91 13.60
C GLN A 55 -7.94 8.69 13.19
N HIS A 56 -7.32 7.67 12.59
CA HIS A 56 -7.99 6.48 12.08
C HIS A 56 -7.69 5.27 12.96
N LYS A 57 -8.60 4.97 13.91
CA LYS A 57 -8.41 3.91 14.92
C LYS A 57 -8.12 2.51 14.35
N THR A 58 -8.58 2.23 13.14
CA THR A 58 -8.44 0.92 12.48
C THR A 58 -7.16 0.75 11.67
N LEU A 59 -6.35 1.81 11.53
CA LEU A 59 -5.17 1.79 10.68
C LEU A 59 -3.94 1.22 11.40
N PHE A 60 -3.76 1.63 12.66
CA PHE A 60 -2.66 1.18 13.52
C PHE A 60 -3.16 0.81 14.91
N SER A 61 -2.40 -0.04 15.62
CA SER A 61 -2.64 -0.31 17.04
C SER A 61 -2.56 0.99 17.87
N ALA A 62 -3.12 0.98 19.06
CA ALA A 62 -3.08 2.14 19.97
C ALA A 62 -1.63 2.57 20.26
N GLU A 63 -0.74 1.61 20.47
CA GLU A 63 0.68 1.85 20.74
C GLU A 63 1.35 2.66 19.60
N ILE A 64 1.17 2.25 18.34
CA ILE A 64 1.72 2.94 17.17
C ILE A 64 1.04 4.29 16.97
N ARG A 65 -0.28 4.36 17.15
CA ARG A 65 -1.07 5.57 16.95
C ARG A 65 -0.73 6.67 17.94
N ASP A 66 -0.48 6.31 19.18
CA ASP A 66 -0.29 7.27 20.27
C ASP A 66 1.20 7.57 20.55
N ASN A 67 2.12 6.87 19.86
CA ASN A 67 3.57 7.05 19.99
C ASN A 67 4.25 7.22 18.63
N PHE A 68 4.74 8.43 18.35
CA PHE A 68 5.42 8.74 17.09
C PHE A 68 6.68 7.90 16.87
N ALA A 69 7.43 7.56 17.92
CA ALA A 69 8.63 6.73 17.77
C ALA A 69 8.27 5.29 17.35
N GLU A 70 7.18 4.72 17.88
CA GLU A 70 6.68 3.41 17.43
C GLU A 70 6.16 3.47 15.99
N PHE A 71 5.49 4.56 15.62
CA PHE A 71 5.08 4.77 14.23
C PHE A 71 6.28 4.83 13.27
N LEU A 72 7.37 5.49 13.65
CA LEU A 72 8.58 5.54 12.84
C LEU A 72 9.17 4.14 12.60
N LYS A 73 9.18 3.26 13.60
CA LYS A 73 9.68 1.88 13.45
C LYS A 73 8.92 1.07 12.39
N VAL A 74 7.65 1.41 12.12
CA VAL A 74 6.87 0.78 11.05
C VAL A 74 7.30 1.26 9.67
N LEU A 75 7.71 2.53 9.54
CA LEU A 75 8.00 3.15 8.25
C LEU A 75 9.47 3.09 7.86
N VAL A 76 10.37 3.07 8.84
CA VAL A 76 11.81 3.11 8.60
C VAL A 76 12.54 2.02 9.41
N ARG A 77 13.64 1.58 8.85
CA ARG A 77 14.57 0.63 9.48
C ARG A 77 16.00 1.12 9.34
N GLN A 78 16.87 0.66 10.20
CA GLN A 78 18.29 0.84 10.03
C GLN A 78 18.80 -0.11 8.91
N ASP A 79 19.54 0.42 7.96
CA ASP A 79 20.19 -0.37 6.92
C ASP A 79 21.52 -0.95 7.40
N SER A 80 22.18 -1.75 6.56
CA SER A 80 23.47 -2.38 6.87
C SER A 80 24.64 -1.40 7.04
N SER A 81 24.49 -0.16 6.59
CA SER A 81 25.49 0.91 6.75
C SER A 81 25.25 1.75 8.01
N GLY A 82 24.18 1.49 8.76
CA GLY A 82 23.73 2.28 9.91
C GLY A 82 22.88 3.50 9.50
N GLY A 83 22.60 3.66 8.20
CA GLY A 83 21.69 4.67 7.67
C GLY A 83 20.22 4.31 7.93
N ILE A 84 19.33 5.21 7.56
CA ILE A 84 17.87 5.01 7.67
C ILE A 84 17.29 4.72 6.28
N ALA A 85 16.63 3.58 6.13
CA ALA A 85 15.95 3.18 4.91
C ALA A 85 14.45 2.97 5.17
N PRO A 86 13.58 3.17 4.15
CA PRO A 86 12.16 2.83 4.29
C PRO A 86 11.95 1.32 4.42
N THR A 87 10.91 0.92 5.15
CA THR A 87 10.47 -0.48 5.25
C THR A 87 9.71 -0.95 4.01
N GLY A 88 9.29 -0.02 3.15
CA GLY A 88 8.52 -0.25 1.93
C GLY A 88 8.60 0.90 0.96
N LEU A 89 7.72 0.90 -0.04
CA LEU A 89 7.55 1.99 -0.99
C LEU A 89 6.28 2.75 -0.64
N PHE A 90 6.36 4.07 -0.48
CA PHE A 90 5.25 4.90 -0.01
C PHE A 90 4.99 6.04 -1.00
N TRP A 91 3.73 6.24 -1.36
CA TRP A 91 3.28 7.37 -2.19
C TRP A 91 2.19 8.15 -1.49
N VAL A 92 2.30 9.45 -1.55
CA VAL A 92 1.31 10.41 -1.02
C VAL A 92 0.42 10.88 -2.16
N ILE A 93 -0.87 10.87 -1.91
CA ILE A 93 -1.90 11.38 -2.82
C ILE A 93 -2.19 12.82 -2.41
N ASP A 94 -1.97 13.76 -3.33
CA ASP A 94 -2.07 15.22 -3.10
C ASP A 94 -1.33 15.64 -1.81
N ASP A 95 -1.91 16.49 -0.99
CA ASP A 95 -1.38 16.90 0.30
C ASP A 95 -1.86 15.98 1.45
N PHE A 96 -1.50 14.69 1.35
CA PHE A 96 -1.93 13.66 2.30
C PHE A 96 -3.46 13.49 2.39
N VAL A 97 -4.15 13.57 1.26
CA VAL A 97 -5.54 13.10 1.15
C VAL A 97 -5.61 11.58 1.34
N GLY A 98 -4.54 10.90 0.92
CA GLY A 98 -4.36 9.48 1.13
C GLY A 98 -2.90 9.05 0.95
N VAL A 99 -2.65 7.79 1.26
CA VAL A 99 -1.36 7.13 1.06
C VAL A 99 -1.59 5.77 0.43
N PHE A 100 -0.84 5.47 -0.63
CA PHE A 100 -0.67 4.13 -1.17
C PHE A 100 0.71 3.63 -0.78
N TYR A 101 0.83 2.38 -0.35
CA TYR A 101 2.14 1.85 0.01
C TYR A 101 2.25 0.34 -0.17
N LEU A 102 3.49 -0.11 -0.39
CA LEU A 102 3.88 -1.51 -0.51
C LEU A 102 4.83 -1.88 0.61
N THR A 103 4.57 -3.02 1.25
CA THR A 103 5.45 -3.65 2.25
C THR A 103 5.74 -5.10 1.86
N ASP A 104 6.57 -5.79 2.62
CA ASP A 104 6.94 -7.20 2.39
C ASP A 104 7.33 -7.48 0.94
N ILE A 105 8.12 -6.57 0.38
CA ILE A 105 8.49 -6.55 -1.03
C ILE A 105 9.41 -7.74 -1.35
N LYS A 106 8.96 -8.59 -2.26
CA LYS A 106 9.74 -9.66 -2.91
C LYS A 106 9.93 -9.28 -4.37
N PRO A 107 11.08 -8.70 -4.76
CA PRO A 107 11.30 -8.13 -6.09
C PRO A 107 10.93 -9.09 -7.22
N GLY A 108 10.13 -8.61 -8.19
CA GLY A 108 9.64 -9.40 -9.32
C GLY A 108 8.58 -10.47 -8.96
N ILE A 109 8.30 -10.71 -7.70
CA ILE A 109 7.39 -11.78 -7.25
C ILE A 109 6.11 -11.19 -6.68
N ASP A 110 6.16 -10.57 -5.49
CA ASP A 110 4.99 -10.14 -4.73
C ASP A 110 5.30 -8.92 -3.87
N ALA A 111 4.28 -8.15 -3.53
CA ALA A 111 4.34 -7.13 -2.49
C ALA A 111 2.98 -7.02 -1.79
N LEU A 112 2.99 -6.73 -0.50
CA LEU A 112 1.78 -6.45 0.25
C LEU A 112 1.34 -5.01 -0.01
N CYS A 113 0.14 -4.84 -0.57
CA CYS A 113 -0.39 -3.59 -1.08
C CYS A 113 -1.42 -3.01 -0.09
N HIS A 114 -1.28 -1.72 0.22
CA HIS A 114 -2.11 -1.02 1.18
C HIS A 114 -2.60 0.32 0.63
N TYR A 115 -3.83 0.69 0.98
CA TYR A 115 -4.42 1.99 0.71
C TYR A 115 -5.02 2.59 1.96
N THR A 116 -4.78 3.87 2.17
CA THR A 116 -5.44 4.63 3.22
C THR A 116 -5.86 5.99 2.68
N PHE A 117 -7.14 6.31 2.79
CA PHE A 117 -7.66 7.64 2.50
C PHE A 117 -8.06 8.31 3.81
N PHE A 118 -7.48 9.46 4.08
CA PHE A 118 -7.73 10.22 5.31
C PHE A 118 -8.99 11.08 5.20
N ASP A 119 -9.33 11.55 4.00
CA ASP A 119 -10.62 12.22 3.76
C ASP A 119 -11.66 11.20 3.26
N ARG A 120 -12.70 10.98 4.06
CA ARG A 120 -13.82 10.08 3.71
C ARG A 120 -14.69 10.58 2.58
N ARG A 121 -14.69 11.89 2.33
CA ARG A 121 -15.47 12.52 1.25
C ARG A 121 -14.75 12.50 -0.09
N HIS A 122 -13.48 12.10 -0.10
CA HIS A 122 -12.69 12.03 -1.33
C HIS A 122 -13.33 11.06 -2.32
N THR A 123 -13.64 11.55 -3.51
CA THR A 123 -14.15 10.79 -4.66
C THR A 123 -12.99 10.29 -5.54
N GLY A 124 -13.26 9.43 -6.52
CA GLY A 124 -12.23 8.95 -7.43
C GLY A 124 -11.23 7.94 -6.86
N ARG A 125 -11.43 7.45 -5.63
CA ARG A 125 -10.53 6.48 -4.95
C ARG A 125 -10.24 5.25 -5.79
N GLU A 126 -11.27 4.74 -6.46
CA GLU A 126 -11.17 3.55 -7.30
C GLU A 126 -10.22 3.79 -8.48
N ILE A 127 -10.38 4.90 -9.18
CA ILE A 127 -9.54 5.29 -10.32
C ILE A 127 -8.09 5.46 -9.87
N LEU A 128 -7.87 6.16 -8.76
CA LEU A 128 -6.54 6.33 -8.17
C LEU A 128 -5.89 5.00 -7.81
N CYS A 129 -6.62 4.11 -7.14
CA CYS A 129 -6.07 2.83 -6.73
C CYS A 129 -5.76 1.94 -7.94
N ARG A 130 -6.63 1.90 -8.96
CA ARG A 130 -6.38 1.17 -10.21
C ARG A 130 -5.13 1.69 -10.91
N ALA A 131 -5.04 3.00 -11.12
CA ALA A 131 -3.88 3.63 -11.75
C ALA A 131 -2.58 3.36 -11.00
N MET A 132 -2.60 3.33 -9.67
CA MET A 132 -1.44 2.99 -8.87
C MET A 132 -1.07 1.50 -8.96
N ILE A 133 -2.04 0.59 -9.03
CA ILE A 133 -1.79 -0.84 -9.27
C ILE A 133 -1.12 -1.02 -10.62
N GLU A 134 -1.66 -0.44 -11.69
CA GLU A 134 -1.10 -0.49 -13.05
C GLU A 134 0.33 0.09 -13.08
N TYR A 135 0.52 1.27 -12.47
CA TYR A 135 1.83 1.90 -12.34
C TYR A 135 2.86 0.99 -11.66
N VAL A 136 2.48 0.36 -10.55
CA VAL A 136 3.36 -0.52 -9.77
C VAL A 136 3.74 -1.77 -10.57
N PHE A 137 2.78 -2.42 -11.22
CA PHE A 137 3.06 -3.56 -12.08
C PHE A 137 3.98 -3.19 -13.26
N LYS A 138 3.72 -2.05 -13.91
CA LYS A 138 4.52 -1.54 -15.02
C LYS A 138 5.95 -1.20 -14.59
N THR A 139 6.10 -0.55 -13.43
CA THR A 139 7.40 -0.02 -12.97
C THR A 139 8.25 -1.09 -12.30
N TYR A 140 7.69 -1.84 -11.34
CA TYR A 140 8.45 -2.77 -10.49
C TYR A 140 8.38 -4.22 -10.95
N LYS A 141 7.60 -4.52 -11.98
CA LYS A 141 7.53 -5.85 -12.61
C LYS A 141 7.15 -6.97 -11.66
N PHE A 142 6.39 -6.70 -10.61
CA PHE A 142 5.85 -7.75 -9.75
C PHE A 142 5.01 -8.74 -10.59
N HIS A 143 5.00 -10.01 -10.18
CA HIS A 143 4.11 -11.02 -10.75
C HIS A 143 2.69 -10.85 -10.19
N ARG A 144 2.58 -10.52 -8.91
CA ARG A 144 1.32 -10.33 -8.18
C ARG A 144 1.42 -9.21 -7.14
N LEU A 145 0.25 -8.75 -6.68
CA LEU A 145 0.12 -7.96 -5.45
C LEU A 145 -0.85 -8.68 -4.51
N THR A 146 -0.51 -8.71 -3.24
CA THR A 146 -1.33 -9.26 -2.16
C THR A 146 -1.89 -8.13 -1.31
N THR A 147 -3.09 -8.29 -0.73
CA THR A 147 -3.60 -7.42 0.34
C THR A 147 -4.20 -8.24 1.47
N GLU A 148 -4.04 -7.76 2.69
CA GLU A 148 -4.56 -8.39 3.91
C GLU A 148 -5.59 -7.47 4.55
N VAL A 149 -6.81 -7.97 4.73
CA VAL A 149 -7.94 -7.17 5.22
C VAL A 149 -8.53 -7.81 6.49
N PRO A 150 -8.30 -7.20 7.66
CA PRO A 150 -8.93 -7.67 8.91
C PRO A 150 -10.45 -7.58 8.84
N LEU A 151 -11.15 -8.57 9.41
CA LEU A 151 -12.62 -8.67 9.34
C LEU A 151 -13.37 -7.51 10.02
N PHE A 152 -12.74 -6.77 10.93
CA PHE A 152 -13.34 -5.56 11.49
C PHE A 152 -13.39 -4.39 10.48
N THR A 153 -12.71 -4.51 9.33
CA THR A 153 -12.71 -3.52 8.25
C THR A 153 -13.52 -3.95 7.02
N LYS A 154 -14.69 -4.56 7.23
CA LYS A 154 -15.58 -5.11 6.17
C LYS A 154 -15.81 -4.23 4.94
N PRO A 155 -15.96 -2.88 5.04
CA PRO A 155 -16.11 -2.04 3.86
C PRO A 155 -14.90 -2.10 2.91
N GLN A 156 -13.69 -2.31 3.43
CA GLN A 156 -12.47 -2.43 2.63
C GLN A 156 -12.45 -3.72 1.80
N VAL A 157 -12.99 -4.83 2.33
CA VAL A 157 -13.15 -6.09 1.58
C VAL A 157 -13.93 -5.85 0.29
N LYS A 158 -15.09 -5.18 0.39
CA LYS A 158 -15.92 -4.86 -0.77
C LYS A 158 -15.17 -4.01 -1.79
N PHE A 159 -14.40 -3.04 -1.33
CA PHE A 159 -13.62 -2.17 -2.17
C PHE A 159 -12.55 -2.94 -2.96
N PHE A 160 -11.70 -3.74 -2.30
CA PHE A 160 -10.67 -4.51 -2.97
C PHE A 160 -11.25 -5.52 -3.98
N VAL A 161 -12.28 -6.27 -3.58
CA VAL A 161 -12.85 -7.32 -4.44
C VAL A 161 -13.66 -6.73 -5.60
N LYS A 162 -14.59 -5.82 -5.30
CA LYS A 162 -15.52 -5.33 -6.33
C LYS A 162 -14.95 -4.23 -7.20
N SER A 163 -14.17 -3.32 -6.60
CA SER A 163 -13.66 -2.15 -7.32
C SER A 163 -12.28 -2.36 -7.92
N LEU A 164 -11.43 -3.17 -7.30
CA LEU A 164 -10.04 -3.36 -7.72
C LEU A 164 -9.73 -4.76 -8.25
N GLY A 165 -10.73 -5.62 -8.42
CA GLY A 165 -10.57 -6.93 -9.06
C GLY A 165 -9.73 -7.95 -8.29
N PHE A 166 -9.42 -7.70 -7.01
CA PHE A 166 -8.71 -8.66 -6.19
C PHE A 166 -9.55 -9.91 -5.92
N ARG A 167 -8.94 -11.08 -5.92
CA ARG A 167 -9.59 -12.36 -5.65
C ARG A 167 -9.23 -12.88 -4.28
N GLY A 168 -10.20 -13.51 -3.60
CA GLY A 168 -9.97 -14.16 -2.31
C GLY A 168 -9.08 -15.39 -2.45
N GLU A 169 -8.04 -15.49 -1.62
CA GLU A 169 -7.07 -16.57 -1.63
C GLU A 169 -7.00 -17.36 -0.32
N GLY A 170 -7.59 -16.81 0.73
CA GLY A 170 -7.60 -17.49 2.02
C GLY A 170 -7.87 -16.58 3.21
N MET A 171 -7.62 -17.14 4.40
CA MET A 171 -7.86 -16.47 5.65
C MET A 171 -6.82 -16.89 6.70
N LYS A 172 -6.21 -15.92 7.36
CA LYS A 172 -5.43 -16.12 8.59
C LYS A 172 -6.37 -16.05 9.79
N ARG A 173 -6.44 -17.12 10.59
CA ARG A 173 -7.31 -17.16 11.76
C ARG A 173 -6.69 -16.35 12.90
N LYS A 174 -7.49 -15.45 13.53
CA LYS A 174 -7.09 -14.66 14.71
C LYS A 174 -5.73 -13.97 14.53
N ALA A 175 -5.50 -13.33 13.39
CA ALA A 175 -4.20 -12.76 13.03
C ALA A 175 -4.12 -11.23 13.21
N ALA A 176 -5.22 -10.57 13.58
CA ALA A 176 -5.24 -9.15 13.91
C ALA A 176 -5.87 -8.92 15.29
N LEU A 177 -5.21 -8.12 16.12
CA LEU A 177 -5.71 -7.69 17.42
C LEU A 177 -6.28 -6.28 17.30
N PHE A 178 -7.54 -6.07 17.69
CA PHE A 178 -8.18 -4.76 17.69
C PHE A 178 -9.10 -4.63 18.91
N GLU A 179 -8.94 -3.56 19.69
CA GLU A 179 -9.70 -3.29 20.92
C GLU A 179 -9.77 -4.49 21.90
N GLY A 180 -8.67 -5.25 22.00
CA GLY A 180 -8.55 -6.42 22.89
C GLY A 180 -9.12 -7.73 22.30
N GLU A 181 -9.71 -7.70 21.11
CA GLU A 181 -10.27 -8.87 20.44
C GLU A 181 -9.43 -9.33 19.24
N TRP A 182 -9.36 -10.66 19.03
CA TRP A 182 -8.66 -11.27 17.92
C TRP A 182 -9.58 -11.48 16.72
N PHE A 183 -9.21 -10.93 15.58
CA PHE A 183 -9.95 -11.02 14.33
C PHE A 183 -9.20 -11.86 13.29
N ASN A 184 -9.98 -12.51 12.43
CA ASN A 184 -9.43 -13.14 11.24
C ASN A 184 -9.03 -12.06 10.21
N VAL A 185 -8.03 -12.39 9.39
CA VAL A 185 -7.55 -11.54 8.29
C VAL A 185 -7.78 -12.28 6.98
N LEU A 186 -8.51 -11.66 6.06
CA LEU A 186 -8.73 -12.17 4.73
C LEU A 186 -7.55 -11.81 3.83
N ILE A 187 -7.15 -12.76 2.99
CA ILE A 187 -6.06 -12.59 2.02
C ILE A 187 -6.68 -12.50 0.64
N TYR A 188 -6.30 -11.48 -0.10
CA TYR A 188 -6.69 -11.27 -1.49
C TYR A 188 -5.45 -11.02 -2.34
N GLY A 189 -5.50 -11.47 -3.60
CA GLY A 189 -4.44 -11.25 -4.57
C GLY A 189 -4.97 -10.76 -5.92
N VAL A 190 -4.11 -10.08 -6.67
CA VAL A 190 -4.31 -9.74 -8.07
C VAL A 190 -3.03 -10.02 -8.85
N LEU A 191 -3.16 -10.65 -10.02
CA LEU A 191 -2.03 -10.99 -10.89
C LEU A 191 -1.79 -9.87 -11.92
N ARG A 192 -0.52 -9.69 -12.33
CA ARG A 192 -0.17 -8.74 -13.39
C ARG A 192 -0.95 -9.00 -14.65
N GLU A 193 -1.05 -10.26 -15.10
CA GLU A 193 -1.78 -10.64 -16.32
C GLU A 193 -3.27 -10.30 -16.26
N GLU A 194 -3.87 -10.29 -15.07
CA GLU A 194 -5.28 -9.90 -14.89
C GLU A 194 -5.46 -8.39 -15.10
N VAL A 195 -4.49 -7.59 -14.67
CA VAL A 195 -4.48 -6.14 -14.88
C VAL A 195 -4.23 -5.80 -16.35
N GLU A 196 -3.21 -6.41 -16.97
CA GLU A 196 -2.83 -6.20 -18.36
C GLU A 196 -3.95 -6.62 -19.34
N ASN A 197 -4.74 -7.65 -19.00
CA ASN A 197 -5.89 -8.12 -19.77
C ASN A 197 -7.20 -7.34 -19.51
N GLY A 198 -7.15 -6.21 -18.79
CA GLY A 198 -8.29 -5.35 -18.53
C GLY A 198 -9.33 -5.92 -17.56
N ARG A 199 -8.97 -6.93 -16.75
CA ARG A 199 -9.87 -7.53 -15.74
C ARG A 199 -10.08 -6.68 -14.50
N LEU A 200 -9.47 -5.52 -14.42
CA LEU A 200 -9.79 -4.49 -13.43
C LEU A 200 -11.02 -3.64 -13.83
N SER A 201 -11.78 -4.08 -14.82
CA SER A 201 -12.99 -3.40 -15.30
C SER A 201 -14.22 -3.76 -14.46
#